data_08746f99a9837deb1303d3ada89a32e9
#
_entry.id   08746f99a9837deb1303d3ada89a32e9
#
_cell.length_a   1.000
_cell.length_b   1.000
_cell.length_c   1.000
_cell.angle_alpha   90.00
_cell.angle_beta   90.00
_cell.angle_gamma   90.00
#
_symmetry.space_group_name_H-M   'P 1'
#
loop_
_entity.id
_entity.type
_entity.pdbx_description
1 polymer ?
#
loop_
_entity_poly.entity_id
_entity_poly.type
_entity_poly.pdbx_seq_one_letter_code
_entity_poly.pdbx_strand_id
1 'polypeptide(L)'
;TNGMLIFGAQLEQNSYATSYIKTVGTAQTRSADTANSAGNASLINSTEGVLYAEISALNEDQPVTVISISNQGLSNRVFIVLSAGELKGGFVSSTDNTGKTTSGVVIENFNKIACSYTSTTFKVFVNGLQIGTTSTISTALVGLTELAFDRGDGVLDFVGKTKSVQVYTTALTDAELTTLTTI
;
A
#
# COMPACT_ATOMS: atom_id res chain seq x y z
N THR A 1 -33.35 -5.30 -41.65
CA THR A 1 -32.06 -4.71 -41.28
C THR A 1 -31.75 -5.12 -39.87
N ASN A 2 -30.75 -6.00 -39.69
CA ASN A 2 -30.25 -6.35 -38.37
C ASN A 2 -29.29 -5.25 -37.93
N GLY A 3 -29.74 -4.37 -37.05
CA GLY A 3 -28.90 -3.33 -36.41
C GLY A 3 -28.30 -3.87 -35.11
N MET A 4 -27.04 -3.51 -34.82
CA MET A 4 -26.42 -3.78 -33.54
C MET A 4 -26.80 -2.64 -32.58
N LEU A 5 -27.35 -2.98 -31.42
CA LEU A 5 -27.58 -2.02 -30.34
C LEU A 5 -26.27 -1.85 -29.54
N ILE A 6 -25.73 -0.65 -29.51
CA ILE A 6 -24.56 -0.30 -28.72
C ILE A 6 -25.02 0.51 -27.50
N PHE A 7 -24.62 0.10 -26.32
CA PHE A 7 -24.91 0.79 -25.07
C PHE A 7 -23.62 1.01 -24.28
N GLY A 8 -23.49 2.19 -23.67
CA GLY A 8 -22.41 2.43 -22.72
C GLY A 8 -21.03 2.61 -23.34
N ALA A 9 -20.93 3.11 -24.57
CA ALA A 9 -19.63 3.49 -25.14
C ALA A 9 -18.99 4.57 -24.25
N GLN A 10 -17.73 4.36 -23.84
CA GLN A 10 -16.97 5.26 -23.00
C GLN A 10 -15.56 5.46 -23.59
N LEU A 11 -15.13 6.71 -23.69
CA LEU A 11 -13.79 7.08 -24.13
C LEU A 11 -13.04 7.67 -22.92
N GLU A 12 -11.91 7.09 -22.58
CA GLU A 12 -11.08 7.52 -21.44
C GLU A 12 -9.64 7.71 -21.89
N GLN A 13 -8.96 8.70 -21.31
CA GLN A 13 -7.54 8.95 -21.55
C GLN A 13 -6.67 8.11 -20.57
N ASN A 14 -6.96 6.83 -20.42
CA ASN A 14 -6.25 5.92 -19.52
C ASN A 14 -5.76 4.70 -20.30
N SER A 15 -4.74 4.03 -19.75
CA SER A 15 -4.24 2.75 -20.29
C SER A 15 -5.15 1.55 -19.95
N TYR A 16 -6.21 1.75 -19.18
CA TYR A 16 -7.17 0.74 -18.75
C TYR A 16 -8.57 1.36 -18.66
N ALA A 17 -9.59 0.52 -18.84
CA ALA A 17 -10.97 0.93 -18.70
C ALA A 17 -11.38 1.05 -17.24
N THR A 18 -12.06 2.14 -16.88
CA THR A 18 -12.71 2.30 -15.57
C THR A 18 -14.17 1.85 -15.60
N SER A 19 -14.88 1.90 -14.49
CA SER A 19 -16.31 1.57 -14.46
C SER A 19 -17.12 2.60 -15.26
N TYR A 20 -18.16 2.12 -15.93
CA TYR A 20 -19.02 2.95 -16.75
C TYR A 20 -19.64 4.14 -15.98
N ILE A 21 -19.54 5.33 -16.56
CA ILE A 21 -20.22 6.55 -16.09
C ILE A 21 -21.26 6.97 -17.10
N LYS A 22 -22.52 7.00 -16.67
CA LYS A 22 -23.61 7.47 -17.51
C LYS A 22 -23.48 8.98 -17.76
N THR A 23 -23.28 9.38 -19.00
CA THR A 23 -23.35 10.79 -19.42
C THR A 23 -24.71 11.11 -20.02
N VAL A 24 -25.23 12.30 -19.73
CA VAL A 24 -26.51 12.80 -20.29
C VAL A 24 -26.25 14.16 -20.92
N GLY A 25 -25.66 14.14 -22.13
CA GLY A 25 -25.44 15.34 -22.93
C GLY A 25 -24.28 16.25 -22.50
N THR A 26 -23.60 15.95 -21.40
CA THR A 26 -22.42 16.69 -20.93
C THR A 26 -21.33 15.74 -20.47
N ALA A 27 -20.06 16.15 -20.62
CA ALA A 27 -18.94 15.41 -20.05
C ALA A 27 -19.07 15.27 -18.53
N GLN A 28 -18.76 14.11 -18.01
CA GLN A 28 -18.72 13.84 -16.58
C GLN A 28 -17.26 13.54 -16.18
N THR A 29 -16.84 14.12 -15.06
CA THR A 29 -15.54 13.82 -14.47
C THR A 29 -15.72 12.80 -13.37
N ARG A 30 -14.95 11.73 -13.41
CA ARG A 30 -14.86 10.77 -12.30
C ARG A 30 -13.96 11.36 -11.22
N SER A 31 -14.50 11.47 -10.01
CA SER A 31 -13.64 11.70 -8.84
C SER A 31 -12.76 10.48 -8.57
N ALA A 32 -11.55 10.70 -8.12
CA ALA A 32 -10.71 9.61 -7.64
C ALA A 32 -11.39 8.91 -6.46
N ASP A 33 -11.28 7.60 -6.43
CA ASP A 33 -11.71 6.84 -5.26
C ASP A 33 -10.72 7.14 -4.11
N THR A 34 -11.25 7.40 -2.92
CA THR A 34 -10.45 7.61 -1.71
C THR A 34 -10.72 6.49 -0.73
N ALA A 35 -9.65 5.91 -0.19
CA ALA A 35 -9.71 4.86 0.83
C ALA A 35 -8.73 5.22 1.95
N ASN A 36 -9.18 6.07 2.85
CA ASN A 36 -8.43 6.53 4.02
C ASN A 36 -9.32 6.48 5.27
N SER A 37 -8.76 6.79 6.42
CA SER A 37 -9.45 6.78 7.73
C SER A 37 -10.06 5.42 8.09
N ALA A 38 -9.55 4.31 7.53
CA ALA A 38 -9.95 2.97 7.93
C ALA A 38 -9.20 2.53 9.18
N GLY A 39 -9.91 1.92 10.12
CA GLY A 39 -9.32 1.47 11.39
C GLY A 39 -9.48 2.48 12.52
N ASN A 40 -8.87 2.15 13.63
CA ASN A 40 -8.79 2.98 14.85
C ASN A 40 -7.72 2.41 15.79
N ALA A 41 -7.43 3.09 16.90
CA ALA A 41 -6.41 2.67 17.87
C ALA A 41 -6.64 1.29 18.51
N SER A 42 -7.84 0.71 18.45
CA SER A 42 -8.10 -0.65 18.93
C SER A 42 -7.79 -1.74 17.90
N LEU A 43 -7.74 -1.36 16.62
CA LEU A 43 -7.45 -2.26 15.49
C LEU A 43 -6.00 -2.15 15.01
N ILE A 44 -5.29 -1.07 15.38
CA ILE A 44 -3.91 -0.81 14.98
C ILE A 44 -3.09 -0.60 16.26
N ASN A 45 -2.21 -1.55 16.56
CA ASN A 45 -1.31 -1.45 17.70
C ASN A 45 -0.08 -0.59 17.30
N SER A 46 0.21 0.46 18.08
CA SER A 46 1.34 1.34 17.78
C SER A 46 2.69 0.76 18.19
N THR A 47 2.74 -0.19 19.13
CA THR A 47 4.00 -0.71 19.67
C THR A 47 4.54 -1.91 18.90
N GLU A 48 3.67 -2.64 18.23
CA GLU A 48 4.03 -3.79 17.39
C GLU A 48 2.93 -4.11 16.38
N GLY A 49 3.29 -4.76 15.31
CA GLY A 49 2.31 -5.23 14.32
C GLY A 49 2.92 -5.56 12.97
N VAL A 50 2.04 -5.82 12.01
CA VAL A 50 2.42 -6.03 10.61
C VAL A 50 1.45 -5.30 9.70
N LEU A 51 1.96 -4.51 8.78
CA LEU A 51 1.24 -4.05 7.59
C LEU A 51 1.59 -4.98 6.44
N TYR A 52 0.59 -5.69 5.92
CA TYR A 52 0.72 -6.60 4.78
C TYR A 52 -0.11 -6.12 3.61
N ALA A 53 0.43 -6.26 2.40
CA ALA A 53 -0.31 -6.04 1.15
C ALA A 53 0.07 -7.04 0.06
N GLU A 54 -0.91 -7.46 -0.75
CA GLU A 54 -0.72 -8.12 -2.04
C GLU A 54 -1.19 -7.16 -3.13
N ILE A 55 -0.22 -6.55 -3.84
CA ILE A 55 -0.42 -5.42 -4.74
C ILE A 55 0.38 -5.57 -6.03
N SER A 56 -0.06 -4.89 -7.08
CA SER A 56 0.71 -4.72 -8.32
C SER A 56 0.53 -3.32 -8.89
N ALA A 57 1.54 -2.86 -9.64
CA ALA A 57 1.48 -1.65 -10.44
C ALA A 57 0.53 -1.81 -11.64
N LEU A 58 0.15 -0.69 -12.24
CA LEU A 58 -0.59 -0.67 -13.50
C LEU A 58 0.37 -0.77 -14.70
N ASN A 59 1.59 -0.28 -14.54
CA ASN A 59 2.66 -0.30 -15.54
C ASN A 59 4.04 -0.16 -14.87
N GLU A 60 5.11 -0.36 -15.63
CA GLU A 60 6.49 -0.31 -15.16
C GLU A 60 6.91 1.09 -14.66
N ASP A 61 6.40 2.15 -15.33
CA ASP A 61 6.70 3.55 -15.00
C ASP A 61 5.75 4.11 -13.91
N GLN A 62 5.27 3.26 -13.01
CA GLN A 62 4.35 3.63 -11.94
C GLN A 62 4.90 4.83 -11.15
N PRO A 63 4.13 5.93 -11.01
CA PRO A 63 4.50 7.01 -10.10
C PRO A 63 4.54 6.51 -8.65
N VAL A 64 5.22 7.25 -7.80
CA VAL A 64 5.27 6.91 -6.36
C VAL A 64 3.87 6.92 -5.77
N THR A 65 3.44 5.77 -5.24
CA THR A 65 2.15 5.57 -4.58
C THR A 65 2.33 4.83 -3.27
N VAL A 66 1.47 5.06 -2.30
CA VAL A 66 1.68 4.61 -0.93
C VAL A 66 0.43 3.98 -0.32
N ILE A 67 0.63 2.94 0.49
CA ILE A 67 -0.33 2.44 1.48
C ILE A 67 0.33 2.61 2.85
N SER A 68 -0.37 3.15 3.82
CA SER A 68 0.21 3.40 5.15
C SER A 68 -0.73 3.06 6.30
N ILE A 69 -0.14 2.75 7.46
CA ILE A 69 -0.77 2.90 8.76
C ILE A 69 -0.09 4.06 9.47
N SER A 70 -0.85 5.01 10.00
CA SER A 70 -0.31 6.28 10.47
C SER A 70 -1.12 6.87 11.63
N ASN A 71 -0.60 7.96 12.18
CA ASN A 71 -1.30 8.85 13.09
C ASN A 71 -1.95 10.04 12.36
N GLN A 72 -2.35 9.85 11.10
CA GLN A 72 -2.84 10.89 10.19
C GLN A 72 -1.79 11.96 9.90
N GLY A 73 -0.52 11.53 9.75
CA GLY A 73 0.60 12.41 9.47
C GLY A 73 1.87 11.64 9.10
N LEU A 74 2.97 12.36 8.96
CA LEU A 74 4.23 11.84 8.48
C LEU A 74 5.19 11.36 9.58
N SER A 75 4.94 11.72 10.83
CA SER A 75 5.89 11.53 11.95
C SER A 75 5.78 10.18 12.66
N ASN A 76 4.67 9.47 12.49
CA ASN A 76 4.48 8.13 13.04
C ASN A 76 3.72 7.29 12.03
N ARG A 77 4.43 6.40 11.32
CA ARG A 77 3.81 5.56 10.29
C ARG A 77 4.67 4.37 9.91
N VAL A 78 4.00 3.31 9.48
CA VAL A 78 4.56 2.22 8.68
C VAL A 78 3.91 2.29 7.30
N PHE A 79 4.69 2.11 6.24
CA PHE A 79 4.18 2.32 4.89
C PHE A 79 4.80 1.37 3.87
N ILE A 80 4.06 1.13 2.81
CA ILE A 80 4.47 0.40 1.62
C ILE A 80 4.45 1.39 0.45
N VAL A 81 5.55 1.47 -0.28
CA VAL A 81 5.67 2.28 -1.51
C VAL A 81 5.77 1.35 -2.70
N LEU A 82 5.03 1.67 -3.74
CA LEU A 82 5.16 1.11 -5.07
C LEU A 82 5.55 2.24 -6.02
N SER A 83 6.66 2.08 -6.73
CA SER A 83 7.15 3.07 -7.70
C SER A 83 7.93 2.36 -8.81
N ALA A 84 8.28 3.05 -9.88
CA ALA A 84 8.95 2.50 -11.06
C ALA A 84 10.02 1.44 -10.73
N GLY A 85 9.71 0.16 -10.98
CA GLY A 85 10.59 -0.99 -10.76
C GLY A 85 10.93 -1.33 -9.30
N GLU A 86 10.34 -0.63 -8.31
CA GLU A 86 10.67 -0.80 -6.89
C GLU A 86 9.45 -1.04 -6.01
N LEU A 87 9.63 -1.93 -5.03
CA LEU A 87 8.71 -2.13 -3.92
C LEU A 87 9.48 -1.90 -2.62
N LYS A 88 8.95 -1.04 -1.76
CA LYS A 88 9.63 -0.61 -0.53
C LYS A 88 8.69 -0.70 0.67
N GLY A 89 9.20 -1.19 1.79
CA GLY A 89 8.59 -1.02 3.11
C GLY A 89 9.35 0.01 3.92
N GLY A 90 8.65 0.85 4.68
CA GLY A 90 9.26 1.89 5.48
C GLY A 90 8.61 2.09 6.84
N PHE A 91 9.39 2.70 7.73
CA PHE A 91 9.03 3.03 9.11
C PHE A 91 9.54 4.44 9.43
N VAL A 92 8.67 5.27 10.00
CA VAL A 92 9.04 6.61 10.50
C VAL A 92 8.45 6.79 11.89
N SER A 93 9.31 7.10 12.84
CA SER A 93 8.96 7.60 14.17
C SER A 93 9.49 9.02 14.37
N SER A 94 9.37 9.59 15.55
CA SER A 94 9.91 10.93 15.83
C SER A 94 11.43 11.05 15.63
N THR A 95 12.18 9.95 15.76
CA THR A 95 13.64 9.94 15.63
C THR A 95 14.15 8.99 14.57
N ASP A 96 13.38 7.95 14.21
CA ASP A 96 13.81 6.93 13.25
C ASP A 96 13.13 7.16 11.89
N ASN A 97 13.91 7.03 10.84
CA ASN A 97 13.42 6.99 9.46
C ASN A 97 14.21 5.91 8.73
N THR A 98 13.60 4.75 8.55
CA THR A 98 14.23 3.61 7.90
C THR A 98 13.32 2.98 6.85
N GLY A 99 13.92 2.39 5.83
CA GLY A 99 13.19 1.68 4.80
C GLY A 99 14.05 0.62 4.13
N LYS A 100 13.39 -0.38 3.57
CA LYS A 100 14.00 -1.45 2.80
C LYS A 100 13.36 -1.48 1.42
N THR A 101 14.17 -1.36 0.41
CA THR A 101 13.76 -1.40 -0.99
C THR A 101 14.22 -2.70 -1.62
N THR A 102 13.34 -3.37 -2.35
CA THR A 102 13.71 -4.49 -3.21
C THR A 102 13.78 -4.02 -4.65
N SER A 103 14.77 -4.51 -5.37
CA SER A 103 14.94 -4.34 -6.82
C SER A 103 14.79 -5.68 -7.51
N GLY A 104 14.44 -5.66 -8.79
CA GLY A 104 14.30 -6.88 -9.61
C GLY A 104 12.99 -7.64 -9.41
N VAL A 105 12.01 -7.07 -8.72
CA VAL A 105 10.63 -7.56 -8.76
C VAL A 105 9.93 -6.98 -9.99
N VAL A 106 9.12 -7.79 -10.65
CA VAL A 106 8.23 -7.33 -11.72
C VAL A 106 7.00 -6.73 -11.04
N ILE A 107 6.95 -5.39 -10.94
CA ILE A 107 5.92 -4.70 -10.16
C ILE A 107 4.52 -4.80 -10.75
N GLU A 108 4.37 -5.09 -12.06
CA GLU A 108 3.09 -5.35 -12.72
C GLU A 108 2.46 -6.71 -12.33
N ASN A 109 3.28 -7.63 -11.83
CA ASN A 109 2.79 -8.85 -11.20
C ASN A 109 2.36 -8.55 -9.77
N PHE A 110 1.45 -9.35 -9.23
CA PHE A 110 1.12 -9.26 -7.82
C PHE A 110 2.31 -9.70 -6.97
N ASN A 111 2.75 -8.79 -6.11
CA ASN A 111 3.78 -9.02 -5.12
C ASN A 111 3.18 -8.95 -3.71
N LYS A 112 3.67 -9.79 -2.83
CA LYS A 112 3.30 -9.81 -1.42
C LYS A 112 4.38 -9.14 -0.59
N ILE A 113 4.02 -8.12 0.16
CA ILE A 113 4.93 -7.40 1.05
C ILE A 113 4.37 -7.33 2.47
N ALA A 114 5.23 -7.54 3.44
CA ALA A 114 4.95 -7.39 4.87
C ALA A 114 5.98 -6.49 5.54
N CYS A 115 5.51 -5.47 6.22
CA CYS A 115 6.29 -4.57 7.06
C CYS A 115 5.99 -4.89 8.52
N SER A 116 6.89 -5.61 9.20
CA SER A 116 6.75 -5.97 10.61
C SER A 116 7.53 -4.99 11.47
N TYR A 117 6.91 -4.49 12.52
CA TYR A 117 7.50 -3.56 13.46
C TYR A 117 7.23 -3.96 14.91
N THR A 118 8.19 -3.61 15.76
CA THR A 118 8.08 -3.64 17.22
C THR A 118 8.59 -2.30 17.78
N SER A 119 8.59 -2.15 19.08
CA SER A 119 9.20 -0.97 19.73
C SER A 119 10.72 -0.84 19.50
N THR A 120 11.38 -1.91 19.03
CA THR A 120 12.85 -1.97 18.90
C THR A 120 13.35 -2.43 17.54
N THR A 121 12.48 -2.98 16.69
CA THR A 121 12.88 -3.56 15.40
C THR A 121 11.91 -3.26 14.27
N PHE A 122 12.45 -3.18 13.05
CA PHE A 122 11.68 -3.11 11.81
C PHE A 122 12.25 -4.07 10.77
N LYS A 123 11.36 -4.83 10.11
CA LYS A 123 11.69 -5.82 9.08
C LYS A 123 10.76 -5.68 7.89
N VAL A 124 11.26 -5.98 6.71
CA VAL A 124 10.45 -6.07 5.49
C VAL A 124 10.65 -7.43 4.83
N PHE A 125 9.57 -8.08 4.47
CA PHE A 125 9.56 -9.33 3.71
C PHE A 125 8.82 -9.09 2.39
N VAL A 126 9.38 -9.59 1.30
CA VAL A 126 8.77 -9.53 -0.04
C VAL A 126 8.91 -10.91 -0.69
N ASN A 127 7.80 -11.45 -1.17
CA ASN A 127 7.73 -12.71 -1.91
C ASN A 127 8.50 -13.86 -1.21
N GLY A 128 8.31 -14.00 0.10
CA GLY A 128 8.92 -15.05 0.93
C GLY A 128 10.33 -14.75 1.44
N LEU A 129 10.92 -13.61 1.11
CA LEU A 129 12.29 -13.27 1.48
C LEU A 129 12.36 -12.00 2.32
N GLN A 130 13.19 -11.99 3.36
CA GLN A 130 13.51 -10.76 4.09
C GLN A 130 14.40 -9.85 3.23
N ILE A 131 14.02 -8.59 3.13
CA ILE A 131 14.76 -7.58 2.38
C ILE A 131 15.75 -6.87 3.30
N GLY A 132 17.02 -7.09 3.04
CA GLY A 132 18.12 -6.56 3.86
C GLY A 132 18.15 -7.14 5.28
N THR A 133 18.74 -6.40 6.19
CA THR A 133 18.86 -6.79 7.62
C THR A 133 17.74 -6.13 8.45
N THR A 134 17.43 -6.72 9.59
CA THR A 134 16.57 -6.11 10.60
C THR A 134 17.12 -4.74 11.00
N SER A 135 16.29 -3.71 10.96
CA SER A 135 16.65 -2.38 11.46
C SER A 135 16.39 -2.31 12.97
N THR A 136 17.31 -1.72 13.71
CA THR A 136 17.08 -1.34 15.11
C THR A 136 16.30 -0.03 15.14
N ILE A 137 15.29 0.04 15.98
CA ILE A 137 14.44 1.20 16.21
C ILE A 137 14.75 1.76 17.60
N SER A 138 14.94 3.05 17.68
CA SER A 138 15.24 3.78 18.92
C SER A 138 13.98 4.31 19.59
N THR A 139 12.96 4.64 18.79
CA THR A 139 11.70 5.21 19.32
C THR A 139 10.52 4.47 18.68
N ALA A 140 9.69 3.89 19.54
CA ALA A 140 8.44 3.23 19.11
C ALA A 140 7.48 4.22 18.45
N LEU A 141 6.61 3.70 17.58
CA LEU A 141 5.50 4.47 17.04
C LEU A 141 4.47 4.78 18.13
N VAL A 142 3.78 5.89 17.97
CA VAL A 142 2.68 6.28 18.85
C VAL A 142 1.50 6.78 18.04
N GLY A 143 0.30 6.49 18.54
CA GLY A 143 -0.94 7.05 18.00
C GLY A 143 -1.32 6.58 16.61
N LEU A 144 -0.92 5.39 16.18
CA LEU A 144 -1.42 4.83 14.92
C LEU A 144 -2.93 4.57 15.03
N THR A 145 -3.70 5.20 14.18
CA THR A 145 -5.17 5.14 14.22
C THR A 145 -5.82 4.92 12.85
N GLU A 146 -5.03 4.95 11.78
CA GLU A 146 -5.55 4.96 10.43
C GLU A 146 -4.78 4.00 9.53
N LEU A 147 -5.51 3.23 8.72
CA LEU A 147 -5.05 2.63 7.48
C LEU A 147 -5.53 3.50 6.32
N ALA A 148 -4.61 3.96 5.50
CA ALA A 148 -4.90 4.80 4.34
C ALA A 148 -4.21 4.26 3.08
N PHE A 149 -4.86 4.47 1.94
CA PHE A 149 -4.29 4.24 0.61
C PHE A 149 -3.62 5.51 0.09
N ASP A 150 -2.83 6.12 0.97
CA ASP A 150 -2.00 7.28 0.73
C ASP A 150 -0.78 7.29 1.67
N ARG A 151 -0.02 8.37 1.67
CA ARG A 151 1.19 8.52 2.49
C ARG A 151 0.90 8.71 4.00
N GLY A 152 -0.34 8.85 4.41
CA GLY A 152 -0.78 9.16 5.78
C GLY A 152 -1.09 10.64 6.00
N ASP A 153 -0.98 11.46 4.99
CA ASP A 153 -1.29 12.90 5.00
C ASP A 153 -2.20 13.33 3.83
N GLY A 154 -2.86 12.36 3.19
CA GLY A 154 -3.73 12.60 2.04
C GLY A 154 -3.01 12.92 0.75
N VAL A 155 -1.73 12.53 0.61
CA VAL A 155 -0.92 12.76 -0.58
C VAL A 155 -0.27 11.46 -1.03
N LEU A 156 0.04 11.34 -2.33
CA LEU A 156 0.58 10.13 -2.94
C LEU A 156 -0.37 8.94 -2.83
N ASP A 157 -1.62 9.18 -3.24
CA ASP A 157 -2.67 8.16 -3.28
C ASP A 157 -2.18 6.90 -3.98
N PHE A 158 -2.58 5.74 -3.44
CA PHE A 158 -2.23 4.47 -4.04
C PHE A 158 -2.96 4.30 -5.38
N VAL A 159 -2.18 4.11 -6.42
CA VAL A 159 -2.62 3.78 -7.77
C VAL A 159 -2.05 2.42 -8.14
N GLY A 160 -2.90 1.43 -8.32
CA GLY A 160 -2.48 0.05 -8.57
C GLY A 160 -3.63 -0.92 -8.42
N LYS A 161 -3.32 -2.21 -8.44
CA LYS A 161 -4.27 -3.28 -8.17
C LYS A 161 -3.99 -3.86 -6.79
N THR A 162 -5.04 -4.10 -6.02
CA THR A 162 -4.95 -4.68 -4.68
C THR A 162 -5.75 -5.98 -4.62
N LYS A 163 -5.14 -7.08 -4.20
CA LYS A 163 -5.84 -8.31 -3.86
C LYS A 163 -6.15 -8.40 -2.38
N SER A 164 -5.22 -7.95 -1.53
CA SER A 164 -5.37 -8.02 -0.07
C SER A 164 -4.56 -6.92 0.60
N VAL A 165 -5.12 -6.33 1.66
CA VAL A 165 -4.39 -5.53 2.65
C VAL A 165 -4.84 -6.02 4.03
N GLN A 166 -3.88 -6.25 4.92
CA GLN A 166 -4.13 -6.76 6.26
C GLN A 166 -3.26 -6.00 7.27
N VAL A 167 -3.81 -5.76 8.45
CA VAL A 167 -3.09 -5.20 9.60
C VAL A 167 -3.17 -6.21 10.73
N TYR A 168 -2.02 -6.61 11.24
CA TYR A 168 -1.91 -7.49 12.42
C TYR A 168 -1.54 -6.63 13.63
N THR A 169 -2.17 -6.88 14.76
CA THR A 169 -1.94 -6.16 16.01
C THR A 169 -0.73 -6.64 16.78
N THR A 170 -0.11 -7.74 16.34
CA THR A 170 1.11 -8.33 16.91
C THR A 170 2.15 -8.55 15.82
N ALA A 171 3.42 -8.44 16.20
CA ALA A 171 4.51 -8.82 15.30
C ALA A 171 4.48 -10.33 15.03
N LEU A 172 4.73 -10.71 13.79
CA LEU A 172 4.85 -12.11 13.37
C LEU A 172 6.33 -12.55 13.41
N THR A 173 6.54 -13.85 13.60
CA THR A 173 7.87 -14.46 13.48
C THR A 173 8.36 -14.44 12.02
N ASP A 174 9.67 -14.59 11.81
CA ASP A 174 10.24 -14.61 10.47
C ASP A 174 9.69 -15.77 9.61
N ALA A 175 9.40 -16.92 10.22
CA ALA A 175 8.77 -18.06 9.54
C ALA A 175 7.32 -17.75 9.08
N GLU A 176 6.54 -17.07 9.93
CA GLU A 176 5.19 -16.63 9.60
C GLU A 176 5.21 -15.54 8.53
N LEU A 177 6.13 -14.58 8.61
CA LEU A 177 6.31 -13.53 7.59
C LEU A 177 6.71 -14.12 6.24
N THR A 178 7.64 -15.11 6.24
CA THR A 178 7.99 -15.86 5.03
C THR A 178 6.78 -16.55 4.44
N THR A 179 6.02 -17.29 5.26
CA THR A 179 4.81 -17.99 4.80
C THR A 179 3.74 -17.02 4.27
N LEU A 180 3.49 -15.93 4.98
CA LEU A 180 2.50 -14.91 4.62
C LEU A 180 2.82 -14.26 3.26
N THR A 181 4.11 -14.06 2.99
CA THR A 181 4.55 -13.38 1.76
C THR A 181 4.96 -14.32 0.63
N THR A 182 4.97 -15.64 0.81
CA THR A 182 5.26 -16.60 -0.29
C THR A 182 4.19 -16.51 -1.38
N ILE A 183 4.62 -16.38 -2.66
CA ILE A 183 3.76 -16.35 -3.86
C ILE A 183 3.62 -17.74 -4.47
#